data_c6fb8327d0299f942a02db4e201a1119
#
_entry.id   c6fb8327d0299f942a02db4e201a1119
#
_cell.length_a   1.000
_cell.length_b   1.000
_cell.length_c   1.000
_cell.angle_alpha   90.00
_cell.angle_beta   90.00
_cell.angle_gamma   90.00
#
_symmetry.space_group_name_H-M   'P 1'
#
loop_
_entity.id
_entity.type
_entity.pdbx_description
1 polymer ?
#
loop_
_entity_poly.entity_id
_entity_poly.type
_entity_poly.pdbx_seq_one_letter_code
_entity_poly.pdbx_strand_id
1 'polypeptide(L)'
;MVPVVGADSAGVRHSPAVVMVCHNYGCAKQAAVRVDTSTLWWIDDVLQASADAAAEREALSRVLAQLYRLAARQSPVGNDRAGNFLDDGVEGRMDCIDHATTSTRWLALLEARGMLRFHRVLEPARRTRFILQHFSAVVEVLAQEPAADAPALEPAMLAAAEHGAARYDVAPEHAQAPATVAGERFAIDAWFVDHGEPAVVLPLDEWLKGGGPNVH
;
A
#
# COMPACT_ATOMS: atom_id res chain seq x y z
N MET A 1 -24.56 6.67 35.97
CA MET A 1 -23.86 5.39 35.74
C MET A 1 -23.98 5.11 34.24
N VAL A 2 -23.00 5.53 33.45
CA VAL A 2 -23.00 5.37 31.99
C VAL A 2 -22.18 4.10 31.68
N PRO A 3 -22.69 3.12 30.92
CA PRO A 3 -21.92 1.95 30.60
C PRO A 3 -20.80 2.35 29.62
N VAL A 4 -19.55 2.09 30.01
CA VAL A 4 -18.40 2.13 29.14
C VAL A 4 -18.51 0.92 28.21
N VAL A 5 -18.95 1.16 26.98
CA VAL A 5 -18.89 0.16 25.91
C VAL A 5 -17.46 0.12 25.40
N GLY A 6 -16.63 -0.68 26.03
CA GLY A 6 -15.40 -1.20 25.46
C GLY A 6 -15.78 -2.30 24.48
N ALA A 7 -16.22 -1.92 23.28
CA ALA A 7 -16.49 -2.90 22.23
C ALA A 7 -15.16 -3.37 21.62
N ASP A 8 -14.97 -4.68 21.57
CA ASP A 8 -13.95 -5.49 20.91
C ASP A 8 -13.53 -4.94 19.51
N SER A 9 -12.74 -3.90 19.48
CA SER A 9 -12.18 -3.37 18.24
C SER A 9 -11.30 -4.41 17.52
N ALA A 10 -10.66 -5.31 18.26
CA ALA A 10 -9.86 -6.40 17.73
C ALA A 10 -10.71 -7.45 17.00
N GLY A 11 -11.91 -7.77 17.49
CA GLY A 11 -12.80 -8.75 16.85
C GLY A 11 -13.31 -8.30 15.49
N VAL A 12 -13.59 -7.01 15.32
CA VAL A 12 -14.03 -6.42 14.04
C VAL A 12 -12.87 -6.32 13.06
N ARG A 13 -11.69 -5.96 13.52
CA ARG A 13 -10.48 -5.78 12.71
C ARG A 13 -10.12 -7.04 11.90
N HIS A 14 -10.23 -8.22 12.49
CA HIS A 14 -9.84 -9.49 11.89
C HIS A 14 -11.04 -10.37 11.50
N SER A 15 -12.27 -9.88 11.57
CA SER A 15 -13.42 -10.65 11.10
C SER A 15 -13.36 -10.86 9.59
N PRO A 16 -13.72 -12.05 9.08
CA PRO A 16 -13.68 -12.33 7.64
C PRO A 16 -14.41 -11.30 6.82
N ALA A 17 -13.87 -11.00 5.64
CA ALA A 17 -14.43 -10.05 4.69
C ALA A 17 -14.56 -10.68 3.31
N VAL A 18 -15.41 -10.08 2.46
CA VAL A 18 -15.50 -10.40 1.03
C VAL A 18 -15.25 -9.13 0.25
N VAL A 19 -14.35 -9.20 -0.72
CA VAL A 19 -14.07 -8.11 -1.65
C VAL A 19 -14.37 -8.56 -3.08
N MET A 20 -15.03 -7.69 -3.84
CA MET A 20 -15.30 -7.91 -5.25
C MET A 20 -14.07 -7.51 -6.07
N VAL A 21 -13.48 -8.47 -6.76
CA VAL A 21 -12.30 -8.31 -7.62
C VAL A 21 -12.76 -8.17 -9.07
N CYS A 22 -12.34 -7.09 -9.73
CA CYS A 22 -12.66 -6.81 -11.13
C CYS A 22 -11.79 -7.64 -12.07
N HIS A 23 -12.35 -8.04 -13.23
CA HIS A 23 -11.60 -8.68 -14.31
C HIS A 23 -12.35 -8.58 -15.64
N ASN A 24 -11.69 -9.01 -16.72
CA ASN A 24 -12.18 -8.99 -18.09
C ASN A 24 -12.34 -7.57 -18.64
N TYR A 25 -11.43 -6.68 -18.28
CA TYR A 25 -11.29 -5.30 -18.76
C TYR A 25 -12.44 -4.37 -18.37
N GLY A 26 -12.10 -3.23 -17.82
CA GLY A 26 -13.07 -2.21 -17.41
C GLY A 26 -14.04 -2.66 -16.33
N CYS A 27 -13.67 -3.65 -15.52
CA CYS A 27 -14.53 -4.26 -14.50
C CYS A 27 -15.82 -4.90 -15.07
N ALA A 28 -15.73 -5.44 -16.30
CA ALA A 28 -16.88 -6.07 -16.97
C ALA A 28 -17.38 -7.31 -16.21
N LYS A 29 -16.50 -7.99 -15.50
CA LYS A 29 -16.83 -9.07 -14.57
C LYS A 29 -16.25 -8.82 -13.20
N GLN A 30 -16.86 -9.43 -12.19
CA GLN A 30 -16.40 -9.37 -10.82
C GLN A 30 -16.51 -10.74 -10.16
N ALA A 31 -15.52 -11.08 -9.34
CA ALA A 31 -15.50 -12.28 -8.53
C ALA A 31 -15.43 -11.92 -7.04
N ALA A 32 -16.22 -12.64 -6.23
CA ALA A 32 -16.18 -12.49 -4.79
C ALA A 32 -14.97 -13.24 -4.21
N VAL A 33 -14.07 -12.54 -3.55
CA VAL A 33 -12.88 -13.11 -2.89
C VAL A 33 -13.04 -12.96 -1.39
N ARG A 34 -12.99 -14.09 -0.69
CA ARG A 34 -13.06 -14.13 0.77
C ARG A 34 -11.66 -13.97 1.36
N VAL A 35 -11.52 -13.01 2.26
CA VAL A 35 -10.35 -12.83 3.11
C VAL A 35 -10.69 -13.38 4.48
N ASP A 36 -10.03 -14.45 4.88
CA ASP A 36 -10.26 -15.09 6.16
C ASP A 36 -9.52 -14.39 7.32
N THR A 37 -9.85 -14.79 8.53
CA THR A 37 -9.27 -14.24 9.76
C THR A 37 -7.75 -14.42 9.80
N SER A 38 -7.20 -15.54 9.36
CA SER A 38 -5.75 -15.80 9.40
C SER A 38 -4.99 -14.88 8.44
N THR A 39 -5.56 -14.64 7.26
CA THR A 39 -5.01 -13.68 6.30
C THR A 39 -5.03 -12.25 6.86
N LEU A 40 -6.12 -11.84 7.52
CA LEU A 40 -6.22 -10.50 8.12
C LEU A 40 -5.26 -10.33 9.30
N TRP A 41 -5.03 -11.34 10.12
CA TRP A 41 -4.00 -11.30 11.16
C TRP A 41 -2.60 -11.13 10.57
N TRP A 42 -2.27 -11.91 9.55
CA TRP A 42 -0.98 -11.76 8.88
C TRP A 42 -0.78 -10.36 8.26
N ILE A 43 -1.83 -9.81 7.63
CA ILE A 43 -1.79 -8.45 7.07
C ILE A 43 -1.53 -7.41 8.16
N ASP A 44 -2.27 -7.52 9.27
CA ASP A 44 -2.13 -6.59 10.39
C ASP A 44 -0.71 -6.65 10.97
N ASP A 45 -0.18 -7.85 11.23
CA ASP A 45 1.19 -8.03 11.71
C ASP A 45 2.22 -7.36 10.78
N VAL A 46 2.08 -7.57 9.46
CA VAL A 46 2.99 -6.99 8.46
C VAL A 46 2.92 -5.46 8.44
N LEU A 47 1.72 -4.89 8.51
CA LEU A 47 1.51 -3.43 8.47
C LEU A 47 1.92 -2.77 9.79
N GLN A 48 1.59 -3.39 10.94
CA GLN A 48 1.95 -2.85 12.26
C GLN A 48 3.47 -2.87 12.52
N ALA A 49 4.23 -3.73 11.84
CA ALA A 49 5.69 -3.75 11.90
C ALA A 49 6.34 -2.56 11.17
N SER A 50 5.60 -1.77 10.40
CA SER A 50 6.12 -0.62 9.67
C SER A 50 6.55 0.48 10.65
N ALA A 51 7.80 0.95 10.52
CA ALA A 51 8.34 2.01 11.39
C ALA A 51 7.86 3.41 10.99
N ASP A 52 7.59 3.61 9.70
CA ASP A 52 7.25 4.89 9.09
C ASP A 52 6.38 4.71 7.84
N ALA A 53 6.03 5.80 7.20
CA ALA A 53 5.21 5.82 5.99
C ALA A 53 5.91 5.12 4.79
N ALA A 54 7.23 5.17 4.69
CA ALA A 54 7.95 4.48 3.62
C ALA A 54 7.88 2.96 3.80
N ALA A 55 8.13 2.48 5.00
CA ALA A 55 8.03 1.07 5.36
C ALA A 55 6.58 0.55 5.18
N GLU A 56 5.56 1.35 5.51
CA GLU A 56 4.16 0.95 5.29
C GLU A 56 3.84 0.83 3.80
N ARG A 57 4.36 1.70 2.92
CA ARG A 57 4.18 1.57 1.46
C ARG A 57 4.81 0.28 0.92
N GLU A 58 6.00 -0.07 1.37
CA GLU A 58 6.63 -1.36 1.00
C GLU A 58 5.81 -2.54 1.52
N ALA A 59 5.30 -2.45 2.74
CA ALA A 59 4.41 -3.46 3.31
C ALA A 59 3.12 -3.58 2.50
N LEU A 60 2.49 -2.47 2.11
CA LEU A 60 1.28 -2.46 1.27
C LEU A 60 1.51 -3.13 -0.09
N SER A 61 2.64 -2.87 -0.73
CA SER A 61 3.02 -3.56 -1.98
C SER A 61 3.03 -5.08 -1.82
N ARG A 62 3.65 -5.60 -0.76
CA ARG A 62 3.69 -7.04 -0.44
C ARG A 62 2.33 -7.60 -0.03
N VAL A 63 1.56 -6.85 0.73
CA VAL A 63 0.20 -7.23 1.14
C VAL A 63 -0.71 -7.36 -0.07
N LEU A 64 -0.68 -6.40 -1.01
CA LEU A 64 -1.44 -6.50 -2.25
C LEU A 64 -1.04 -7.73 -3.06
N ALA A 65 0.25 -8.02 -3.21
CA ALA A 65 0.71 -9.25 -3.86
C ALA A 65 0.06 -10.51 -3.26
N GLN A 66 0.02 -10.61 -1.94
CA GLN A 66 -0.60 -11.75 -1.26
C GLN A 66 -2.12 -11.80 -1.45
N LEU A 67 -2.79 -10.65 -1.47
CA LEU A 67 -4.23 -10.55 -1.74
C LEU A 67 -4.56 -10.95 -3.19
N TYR A 68 -3.73 -10.58 -4.15
CA TYR A 68 -3.85 -11.04 -5.54
C TYR A 68 -3.62 -12.55 -5.65
N ARG A 69 -2.62 -13.12 -4.96
CA ARG A 69 -2.45 -14.59 -4.89
C ARG A 69 -3.65 -15.29 -4.25
N LEU A 70 -4.25 -14.67 -3.24
CA LEU A 70 -5.49 -15.18 -2.64
C LEU A 70 -6.63 -15.15 -3.66
N ALA A 71 -6.77 -14.05 -4.42
CA ALA A 71 -7.77 -13.91 -5.47
C ALA A 71 -7.60 -14.95 -6.58
N ALA A 72 -6.37 -15.23 -7.01
CA ALA A 72 -6.06 -16.25 -8.01
C ALA A 72 -6.51 -17.67 -7.59
N ARG A 73 -6.54 -17.96 -6.30
CA ARG A 73 -7.03 -19.26 -5.79
C ARG A 73 -8.54 -19.37 -5.76
N GLN A 74 -9.26 -18.24 -5.84
CA GLN A 74 -10.71 -18.19 -5.68
C GLN A 74 -11.45 -17.71 -6.95
N SER A 75 -10.71 -17.27 -7.97
CA SER A 75 -11.27 -16.65 -9.17
C SER A 75 -10.34 -16.81 -10.38
N PRO A 76 -10.80 -16.52 -11.60
CA PRO A 76 -9.98 -16.64 -12.81
C PRO A 76 -8.81 -15.65 -12.91
N VAL A 77 -8.70 -14.65 -12.03
CA VAL A 77 -7.70 -13.56 -12.15
C VAL A 77 -6.24 -14.04 -12.12
N GLY A 78 -5.99 -15.27 -11.71
CA GLY A 78 -4.66 -15.90 -11.84
C GLY A 78 -4.15 -16.06 -13.28
N ASN A 79 -5.01 -15.84 -14.28
CA ASN A 79 -4.62 -15.84 -15.70
C ASN A 79 -3.98 -14.49 -16.12
N ASP A 80 -4.07 -13.47 -15.30
CA ASP A 80 -3.57 -12.14 -15.60
C ASP A 80 -2.05 -12.07 -15.75
N ARG A 81 -1.54 -11.10 -16.52
CA ARG A 81 -0.12 -10.87 -16.81
C ARG A 81 0.19 -9.38 -16.80
N ALA A 82 1.43 -9.03 -16.51
CA ALA A 82 1.90 -7.66 -16.50
C ALA A 82 1.67 -6.95 -17.83
N GLY A 83 1.17 -5.72 -17.80
CA GLY A 83 1.15 -4.80 -18.92
C GLY A 83 0.38 -5.24 -20.16
N ASN A 84 -0.52 -6.19 -20.04
CA ASN A 84 -1.29 -6.73 -21.16
C ASN A 84 -2.34 -5.72 -21.69
N PHE A 85 -2.51 -5.68 -23.01
CA PHE A 85 -3.43 -4.77 -23.71
C PHE A 85 -4.36 -5.46 -24.68
N LEU A 86 -4.03 -6.67 -25.16
CA LEU A 86 -4.65 -7.28 -26.32
C LEU A 86 -5.19 -8.69 -26.05
N ASP A 87 -5.49 -9.00 -24.79
CA ASP A 87 -5.97 -10.31 -24.36
C ASP A 87 -7.31 -10.26 -23.61
N ASP A 88 -8.13 -9.25 -23.93
CA ASP A 88 -9.47 -9.03 -23.37
C ASP A 88 -10.41 -10.21 -23.53
N GLY A 89 -10.19 -11.07 -24.54
CA GLY A 89 -10.92 -12.31 -24.74
C GLY A 89 -10.58 -13.46 -23.78
N VAL A 90 -9.51 -13.31 -22.95
CA VAL A 90 -9.09 -14.36 -22.02
C VAL A 90 -9.75 -14.14 -20.65
N GLU A 91 -10.45 -15.14 -20.16
CA GLU A 91 -11.12 -15.09 -18.86
C GLU A 91 -10.12 -14.83 -17.73
N GLY A 92 -10.41 -13.83 -16.91
CA GLY A 92 -9.60 -13.47 -15.73
C GLY A 92 -8.49 -12.46 -16.01
N ARG A 93 -8.28 -12.03 -17.25
CA ARG A 93 -7.34 -10.94 -17.58
C ARG A 93 -7.85 -9.62 -16.99
N MET A 94 -6.90 -8.78 -16.61
CA MET A 94 -7.17 -7.51 -15.94
C MET A 94 -6.48 -6.36 -16.67
N ASP A 95 -7.24 -5.31 -16.99
CA ASP A 95 -6.67 -4.04 -17.45
C ASP A 95 -6.30 -3.12 -16.26
N CYS A 96 -5.80 -1.93 -16.57
CA CYS A 96 -5.44 -0.95 -15.53
C CYS A 96 -6.66 -0.48 -14.70
N ILE A 97 -7.88 -0.53 -15.24
CA ILE A 97 -9.11 -0.19 -14.50
C ILE A 97 -9.42 -1.29 -13.49
N ASP A 98 -9.31 -2.55 -13.90
CA ASP A 98 -9.51 -3.72 -13.04
C ASP A 98 -8.52 -3.70 -11.87
N HIS A 99 -7.22 -3.47 -12.17
CA HIS A 99 -6.17 -3.37 -11.15
C HIS A 99 -6.39 -2.20 -10.20
N ALA A 100 -6.62 -0.99 -10.73
CA ALA A 100 -6.83 0.20 -9.90
C ALA A 100 -8.05 0.04 -8.98
N THR A 101 -9.18 -0.45 -9.54
CA THR A 101 -10.41 -0.67 -8.78
C THR A 101 -10.24 -1.74 -7.70
N THR A 102 -9.63 -2.86 -8.05
CA THR A 102 -9.41 -3.98 -7.13
C THR A 102 -8.44 -3.59 -6.02
N SER A 103 -7.29 -2.97 -6.35
CA SER A 103 -6.32 -2.51 -5.37
C SER A 103 -6.92 -1.47 -4.43
N THR A 104 -7.68 -0.51 -4.95
CA THR A 104 -8.37 0.49 -4.11
C THR A 104 -9.36 -0.17 -3.14
N ARG A 105 -10.11 -1.17 -3.58
CA ARG A 105 -11.03 -1.92 -2.70
C ARG A 105 -10.31 -2.69 -1.60
N TRP A 106 -9.15 -3.30 -1.91
CA TRP A 106 -8.30 -3.94 -0.92
C TRP A 106 -7.79 -2.93 0.11
N LEU A 107 -7.22 -1.83 -0.35
CA LEU A 107 -6.70 -0.77 0.51
C LEU A 107 -7.79 -0.16 1.38
N ALA A 108 -8.96 0.12 0.83
CA ALA A 108 -10.11 0.64 1.57
C ALA A 108 -10.62 -0.34 2.66
N LEU A 109 -10.56 -1.65 2.41
CA LEU A 109 -10.83 -2.65 3.46
C LEU A 109 -9.83 -2.52 4.60
N LEU A 110 -8.53 -2.39 4.30
CA LEU A 110 -7.48 -2.28 5.32
C LEU A 110 -7.61 -0.98 6.11
N GLU A 111 -7.90 0.14 5.44
CA GLU A 111 -8.17 1.43 6.08
C GLU A 111 -9.40 1.35 7.00
N ALA A 112 -10.52 0.84 6.50
CA ALA A 112 -11.76 0.69 7.29
C ALA A 112 -11.58 -0.22 8.51
N ARG A 113 -10.58 -1.12 8.49
CA ARG A 113 -10.20 -1.98 9.62
C ARG A 113 -9.17 -1.33 10.55
N GLY A 114 -8.73 -0.10 10.27
CA GLY A 114 -7.73 0.63 11.05
C GLY A 114 -6.35 -0.03 11.00
N MET A 115 -6.01 -0.73 9.91
CA MET A 115 -4.72 -1.39 9.73
C MET A 115 -3.65 -0.44 9.17
N LEU A 116 -4.06 0.67 8.49
CA LEU A 116 -3.15 1.70 7.99
C LEU A 116 -2.83 2.70 9.11
N ARG A 117 -1.56 2.97 9.32
CA ARG A 117 -1.07 3.88 10.37
C ARG A 117 -0.60 5.21 9.79
N PHE A 118 -0.03 5.17 8.63
CA PHE A 118 0.65 6.31 8.02
C PHE A 118 -0.02 6.82 6.74
N HIS A 119 -1.01 6.08 6.23
CA HIS A 119 -1.68 6.45 4.98
C HIS A 119 -3.20 6.43 5.10
N ARG A 120 -3.84 7.24 4.25
CA ARG A 120 -5.25 7.11 3.89
C ARG A 120 -5.39 6.77 2.42
N VAL A 121 -6.49 6.12 2.07
CA VAL A 121 -6.78 5.72 0.70
C VAL A 121 -7.52 6.85 -0.01
N LEU A 122 -7.14 7.12 -1.23
CA LEU A 122 -7.81 8.09 -2.10
C LEU A 122 -8.50 7.39 -3.27
N GLU A 123 -9.32 8.17 -4.00
CA GLU A 123 -9.86 7.71 -5.28
C GLU A 123 -8.74 7.38 -6.26
N PRO A 124 -8.92 6.39 -7.14
CA PRO A 124 -7.94 6.05 -8.15
C PRO A 124 -7.53 7.24 -9.01
N ALA A 125 -6.24 7.39 -9.24
CA ALA A 125 -5.73 8.39 -10.16
C ALA A 125 -5.79 7.90 -11.59
N ARG A 126 -5.97 8.85 -12.52
CA ARG A 126 -5.91 8.63 -13.95
C ARG A 126 -4.83 9.51 -14.56
N ARG A 127 -3.96 8.93 -15.38
CA ARG A 127 -3.10 9.68 -16.29
C ARG A 127 -3.50 9.41 -17.74
N THR A 128 -3.27 10.40 -18.59
CA THR A 128 -3.52 10.28 -20.03
C THR A 128 -2.25 10.64 -20.78
N ARG A 129 -1.82 9.75 -21.67
CA ARG A 129 -0.70 10.01 -22.56
C ARG A 129 -1.19 9.82 -24.00
N PHE A 130 -1.30 10.92 -24.74
CA PHE A 130 -2.01 10.94 -26.03
C PHE A 130 -3.47 10.47 -25.87
N ILE A 131 -3.79 9.30 -26.42
CA ILE A 131 -5.13 8.69 -26.33
C ILE A 131 -5.16 7.55 -25.30
N LEU A 132 -4.02 7.12 -24.79
CA LEU A 132 -3.94 6.02 -23.83
C LEU A 132 -4.17 6.55 -22.42
N GLN A 133 -5.11 5.93 -21.74
CA GLN A 133 -5.41 6.18 -20.34
C GLN A 133 -4.83 5.07 -19.48
N HIS A 134 -4.35 5.42 -18.31
CA HIS A 134 -3.88 4.47 -17.32
C HIS A 134 -4.37 4.88 -15.93
N PHE A 135 -4.72 3.89 -15.10
CA PHE A 135 -5.30 4.07 -13.78
C PHE A 135 -4.45 3.37 -12.74
N SER A 136 -4.40 3.94 -11.53
CA SER A 136 -3.74 3.33 -10.38
C SER A 136 -4.49 3.64 -9.09
N ALA A 137 -4.41 2.75 -8.10
CA ALA A 137 -4.78 3.06 -6.73
C ALA A 137 -3.85 4.12 -6.14
N VAL A 138 -4.35 4.92 -5.20
CA VAL A 138 -3.59 6.02 -4.58
C VAL A 138 -3.73 5.99 -3.08
N VAL A 139 -2.62 6.24 -2.39
CA VAL A 139 -2.57 6.50 -0.95
C VAL A 139 -1.93 7.87 -0.70
N GLU A 140 -2.32 8.50 0.39
CA GLU A 140 -1.78 9.78 0.84
C GLU A 140 -1.23 9.63 2.26
N VAL A 141 -0.06 10.20 2.50
CA VAL A 141 0.60 10.19 3.80
C VAL A 141 -0.18 11.06 4.78
N LEU A 142 -0.51 10.51 5.93
CA LEU A 142 -1.13 11.23 7.04
C LEU A 142 -0.11 12.14 7.74
N ALA A 143 -0.57 13.29 8.22
CA ALA A 143 0.20 14.06 9.17
C ALA A 143 0.38 13.23 10.45
N GLN A 144 1.64 13.03 10.86
CA GLN A 144 1.91 12.46 12.17
C GLN A 144 1.80 13.59 13.20
N GLU A 145 0.94 13.43 14.18
CA GLU A 145 1.00 14.29 15.36
C GLU A 145 2.37 14.08 16.03
N PRO A 146 3.12 15.16 16.39
CA PRO A 146 4.34 14.98 17.15
C PRO A 146 3.98 14.20 18.42
N ALA A 147 4.72 13.12 18.68
CA ALA A 147 4.54 12.35 19.91
C ALA A 147 4.55 13.30 21.10
N ALA A 148 3.43 13.36 21.85
CA ALA A 148 3.22 14.32 22.94
C ALA A 148 4.23 14.19 24.11
N ASP A 149 5.15 13.22 24.05
CA ASP A 149 6.12 12.87 25.08
C ASP A 149 7.55 12.63 24.56
N ALA A 150 8.02 13.40 23.58
CA ALA A 150 9.47 13.53 23.43
C ALA A 150 9.94 14.53 24.50
N PRO A 151 10.64 14.09 25.58
CA PRO A 151 11.20 15.05 26.54
C PRO A 151 12.11 15.99 25.75
N ALA A 152 11.86 17.28 25.83
CA ALA A 152 12.75 18.29 25.31
C ALA A 152 14.14 17.98 25.87
N LEU A 153 15.09 17.62 25.01
CA LEU A 153 16.49 17.46 25.44
C LEU A 153 16.94 18.81 25.94
N GLU A 154 17.03 18.93 27.28
CA GLU A 154 17.55 20.12 27.95
C GLU A 154 18.91 20.48 27.33
N PRO A 155 19.19 21.77 27.06
CA PRO A 155 20.46 22.21 26.47
C PRO A 155 21.70 21.86 27.30
N ALA A 156 21.52 21.41 28.53
CA ALA A 156 22.60 21.06 29.47
C ALA A 156 23.36 19.77 29.11
N MET A 157 22.82 18.90 28.23
CA MET A 157 23.52 17.66 27.81
C MET A 157 24.42 17.83 26.59
N LEU A 158 24.38 18.98 25.88
CA LEU A 158 25.30 19.25 24.76
C LEU A 158 26.71 19.66 25.21
N ALA A 159 26.92 20.04 26.45
CA ALA A 159 28.22 20.53 26.95
C ALA A 159 29.20 19.44 27.44
N ALA A 160 28.77 18.18 27.50
CA ALA A 160 29.58 17.09 28.06
C ALA A 160 30.29 16.21 27.01
N ALA A 161 30.16 16.49 25.69
CA ALA A 161 30.67 15.64 24.62
C ALA A 161 32.03 16.08 24.03
N GLU A 162 32.69 17.07 24.59
CA GLU A 162 33.92 17.63 23.99
C GLU A 162 35.27 17.09 24.55
N HIS A 163 35.30 15.95 25.21
CA HIS A 163 36.58 15.35 25.60
C HIS A 163 36.57 13.82 25.42
N GLY A 164 37.01 13.35 24.27
CA GLY A 164 37.24 11.93 24.05
C GLY A 164 37.31 11.53 22.58
N ALA A 165 38.35 11.96 21.87
CA ALA A 165 38.61 11.52 20.50
C ALA A 165 39.09 10.06 20.48
N ALA A 166 38.18 9.11 20.23
CA ALA A 166 38.51 7.80 19.70
C ALA A 166 38.02 7.74 18.25
N ARG A 167 38.96 7.55 17.31
CA ARG A 167 38.66 7.35 15.89
C ARG A 167 37.98 5.99 15.74
N TYR A 168 36.69 6.00 15.39
CA TYR A 168 35.99 4.84 14.83
C TYR A 168 35.89 5.05 13.35
N ASP A 169 36.30 4.03 12.57
CA ASP A 169 36.11 3.97 11.15
C ASP A 169 34.60 4.05 10.84
N VAL A 170 34.25 5.08 10.07
CA VAL A 170 32.86 5.32 9.64
C VAL A 170 32.47 4.21 8.65
N ALA A 171 31.57 3.34 9.08
CA ALA A 171 30.87 2.45 8.17
C ALA A 171 30.14 3.27 7.09
N PRO A 172 29.94 2.71 5.86
CA PRO A 172 29.35 3.45 4.76
C PRO A 172 27.98 4.00 5.15
N GLU A 173 27.83 5.29 4.97
CA GLU A 173 26.62 6.08 5.14
C GLU A 173 25.46 5.40 4.40
N HIS A 174 24.57 4.76 5.15
CA HIS A 174 23.29 4.36 4.60
C HIS A 174 22.58 5.63 4.16
N ALA A 175 22.44 5.82 2.85
CA ALA A 175 21.64 6.90 2.29
C ALA A 175 20.24 6.81 2.92
N GLN A 176 19.97 7.74 3.84
CA GLN A 176 18.66 7.85 4.47
C GLN A 176 17.66 8.15 3.33
N ALA A 177 16.66 7.30 3.21
CA ALA A 177 15.54 7.58 2.31
C ALA A 177 14.98 8.98 2.65
N PRO A 178 14.64 9.81 1.66
CA PRO A 178 14.11 11.14 1.91
C PRO A 178 12.93 11.06 2.87
N ALA A 179 12.91 11.94 3.87
CA ALA A 179 11.82 12.00 4.84
C ALA A 179 10.49 12.22 4.11
N THR A 180 9.52 11.32 4.34
CA THR A 180 8.20 11.41 3.74
C THR A 180 7.41 12.55 4.38
N VAL A 181 6.83 13.43 3.57
CA VAL A 181 6.09 14.62 4.04
C VAL A 181 4.59 14.32 4.08
N ALA A 182 3.90 14.82 5.10
CA ALA A 182 2.44 14.72 5.20
C ALA A 182 1.76 15.33 3.95
N GLY A 183 0.72 14.63 3.44
CA GLY A 183 0.02 15.02 2.22
C GLY A 183 0.69 14.55 0.92
N GLU A 184 1.89 13.96 0.98
CA GLU A 184 2.45 13.29 -0.20
C GLU A 184 1.59 12.12 -0.64
N ARG A 185 1.45 11.97 -1.95
CA ARG A 185 0.62 10.94 -2.57
C ARG A 185 1.46 9.97 -3.36
N PHE A 186 1.06 8.71 -3.30
CA PHE A 186 1.73 7.63 -4.00
C PHE A 186 0.74 6.78 -4.79
N ALA A 187 1.08 6.50 -6.03
CA ALA A 187 0.41 5.49 -6.83
C ALA A 187 0.89 4.11 -6.40
N ILE A 188 -0.04 3.15 -6.25
CA ILE A 188 0.26 1.73 -6.01
C ILE A 188 -0.32 0.95 -7.19
N ASP A 189 0.56 0.58 -8.12
CA ASP A 189 0.19 0.12 -9.44
C ASP A 189 0.59 -1.36 -9.65
N ALA A 190 -0.40 -2.23 -9.55
CA ALA A 190 -0.22 -3.66 -9.72
C ALA A 190 -0.26 -4.12 -11.19
N TRP A 191 -0.68 -3.24 -12.14
CA TRP A 191 -0.74 -3.58 -13.55
C TRP A 191 0.64 -3.76 -14.20
N PHE A 192 1.69 -3.16 -13.63
CA PHE A 192 3.05 -3.25 -14.14
C PHE A 192 3.74 -4.60 -13.86
N VAL A 193 3.16 -5.42 -13.02
CA VAL A 193 3.79 -6.66 -12.55
C VAL A 193 2.92 -7.86 -12.82
N ASP A 194 3.53 -9.03 -12.92
CA ASP A 194 2.78 -10.28 -13.04
C ASP A 194 1.87 -10.50 -11.83
N HIS A 195 0.77 -11.19 -12.05
CA HIS A 195 -0.26 -11.39 -11.03
C HIS A 195 0.32 -11.99 -9.73
N GLY A 196 0.11 -11.28 -8.64
CA GLY A 196 0.62 -11.70 -7.32
C GLY A 196 2.06 -11.30 -7.03
N GLU A 197 2.72 -10.53 -7.89
CA GLU A 197 4.00 -9.88 -7.58
C GLU A 197 3.77 -8.54 -6.86
N PRO A 198 4.75 -8.05 -6.07
CA PRO A 198 4.63 -6.79 -5.36
C PRO A 198 4.35 -5.62 -6.31
N ALA A 199 3.30 -4.85 -6.01
CA ALA A 199 2.89 -3.70 -6.80
C ALA A 199 3.99 -2.63 -6.86
N VAL A 200 4.09 -1.93 -7.99
CA VAL A 200 4.99 -0.77 -8.14
C VAL A 200 4.44 0.40 -7.34
N VAL A 201 5.29 1.01 -6.51
CA VAL A 201 4.93 2.20 -5.71
C VAL A 201 5.78 3.38 -6.18
N LEU A 202 5.14 4.47 -6.56
CA LEU A 202 5.79 5.68 -7.06
C LEU A 202 5.14 6.93 -6.47
N PRO A 203 5.89 8.03 -6.26
CA PRO A 203 5.30 9.33 -6.03
C PRO A 203 4.27 9.63 -7.13
N LEU A 204 3.09 10.13 -6.73
CA LEU A 204 1.98 10.31 -7.69
C LEU A 204 2.34 11.28 -8.81
N ASP A 205 3.12 12.31 -8.54
CA ASP A 205 3.56 13.27 -9.54
C ASP A 205 4.53 12.66 -10.57
N GLU A 206 5.39 11.74 -10.16
CA GLU A 206 6.24 10.95 -11.04
C GLU A 206 5.40 10.00 -11.90
N TRP A 207 4.49 9.27 -11.25
CA TRP A 207 3.58 8.38 -11.95
C TRP A 207 2.74 9.13 -13.00
N LEU A 208 2.20 10.31 -12.67
CA LEU A 208 1.42 11.15 -13.60
C LEU A 208 2.22 11.60 -14.83
N LYS A 209 3.54 11.79 -14.68
CA LYS A 209 4.46 12.12 -15.79
C LYS A 209 4.81 10.92 -16.67
N GLY A 210 4.33 9.74 -16.34
CA GLY A 210 4.58 8.51 -17.09
C GLY A 210 5.63 7.60 -16.45
N GLY A 211 6.02 7.86 -15.20
CA GLY A 211 6.88 6.96 -14.43
C GLY A 211 6.29 5.56 -14.30
N GLY A 212 7.18 4.58 -14.18
CA GLY A 212 6.86 3.16 -14.06
C GLY A 212 7.74 2.30 -14.97
N PRO A 213 7.77 0.98 -14.74
CA PRO A 213 8.48 0.04 -15.60
C PRO A 213 7.95 0.08 -17.03
N ASN A 214 8.85 -0.12 -18.01
CA ASN A 214 8.44 -0.38 -19.36
C ASN A 214 7.89 -1.82 -19.43
N VAL A 215 6.60 -1.94 -19.73
CA VAL A 215 5.95 -3.22 -20.02
C VAL A 215 5.86 -3.37 -21.55
N HIS A 216 6.35 -4.49 -22.06
CA HIS A 216 6.44 -4.79 -23.50
C HIS A 216 5.52 -5.95 -23.87
#